data_9428c2bc7ee2e65096361897173c818c
#
_entry.id   9428c2bc7ee2e65096361897173c818c
#
_cell.length_a   1.000
_cell.length_b   1.000
_cell.length_c   1.000
_cell.angle_alpha   90.00
_cell.angle_beta   90.00
_cell.angle_gamma   90.00
#
_symmetry.space_group_name_H-M   'P 1'
#
loop_
_entity.id
_entity.type
_entity.pdbx_description
1 polymer ?
#
loop_
_entity_poly.entity_id
_entity_poly.type
_entity_poly.pdbx_seq_one_letter_code
_entity_poly.pdbx_strand_id
1 'polypeptide(L)'
;ILFRNHKLLLSVDRLDYSKGILHRLQGFETFLERHPEYQGKVTLAMVIVPSRDHVESYAGLKTKIDETIGRINGRYSDINWTPVCYFYHGFSFEELTAMYFVADVALVTPLRDGMNLVAKEYVATKVNNPGVLVLSEMAGAAVELADAIQINPNDTDQIADAIFTALQMPYEEQAKRISKMQAILSVQTVNKWAVDFMEEWKNVVDKKQYLSGKLLSTNLLKQIKALYTQARSRLILLDYDGTLVGFQKRPEDAVPTPEVIQVLKDLTSDPANHVVINSGRDHQTLEKWLGGLPVSFAAEHGAYYKENGEWHQTSYKPEWNQSILSILNMFVHKTPKSCLEIKETALAWHYRAVDSWLGELRARQLVRALVSICLQHRLQILQGNKVVEIKQSNCTKGSEVKRLLRKAHYDFILAMGDDTTDNDMFRALPESAVTVKIGTVSEDARYNLKSQTDALPMLQALATGAPLRISSNGKQGRQDLGVILHWMKKLIKRK
;
A
#
# COMPACT_ATOMS: atom_id res chain seq x y z
N ILE A 1 -37.99 -30.02 -17.27
CA ILE A 1 -39.18 -30.68 -16.67
C ILE A 1 -39.03 -30.81 -15.15
N LEU A 2 -37.80 -30.99 -14.62
CA LEU A 2 -37.55 -31.20 -13.17
C LEU A 2 -37.91 -30.00 -12.24
N PHE A 3 -38.03 -28.80 -12.73
CA PHE A 3 -38.21 -27.56 -11.90
C PHE A 3 -39.52 -26.82 -12.19
N ARG A 4 -40.49 -27.43 -12.86
CA ARG A 4 -41.82 -26.84 -13.06
C ARG A 4 -42.51 -26.64 -11.72
N ASN A 5 -42.74 -25.41 -11.30
CA ASN A 5 -43.34 -24.94 -10.06
C ASN A 5 -42.44 -24.84 -8.82
N HIS A 6 -41.12 -25.00 -8.95
CA HIS A 6 -40.15 -24.78 -7.86
C HIS A 6 -39.26 -23.57 -8.16
N LYS A 7 -38.90 -22.84 -7.13
CA LYS A 7 -37.86 -21.81 -7.23
C LYS A 7 -36.49 -22.45 -7.29
N LEU A 8 -35.66 -22.03 -8.24
CA LEU A 8 -34.35 -22.58 -8.46
C LEU A 8 -33.25 -21.63 -7.94
N LEU A 9 -32.52 -22.10 -6.94
CA LEU A 9 -31.25 -21.50 -6.52
C LEU A 9 -30.12 -22.21 -7.26
N LEU A 10 -29.19 -21.46 -7.79
CA LEU A 10 -28.04 -22.01 -8.55
C LEU A 10 -26.72 -21.61 -7.90
N SER A 11 -25.84 -22.60 -7.82
CA SER A 11 -24.46 -22.45 -7.36
C SER A 11 -23.52 -23.15 -8.32
N VAL A 12 -22.54 -22.46 -8.86
CA VAL A 12 -21.56 -23.02 -9.81
C VAL A 12 -20.16 -22.67 -9.33
N ASP A 13 -19.36 -23.69 -8.98
CA ASP A 13 -18.00 -23.51 -8.49
C ASP A 13 -17.08 -24.67 -8.94
N ARG A 14 -15.78 -24.45 -8.86
CA ARG A 14 -14.80 -25.53 -8.83
C ARG A 14 -14.72 -26.07 -7.40
N LEU A 15 -14.35 -27.34 -7.24
CA LEU A 15 -14.03 -27.87 -5.91
C LEU A 15 -12.81 -27.11 -5.35
N ASP A 16 -13.07 -26.20 -4.41
CA ASP A 16 -12.04 -25.38 -3.75
C ASP A 16 -12.58 -24.88 -2.41
N TYR A 17 -11.78 -24.96 -1.36
CA TYR A 17 -12.16 -24.50 -0.02
C TYR A 17 -12.41 -22.98 0.04
N SER A 18 -11.80 -22.20 -0.85
CA SER A 18 -12.04 -20.75 -0.94
C SER A 18 -13.44 -20.38 -1.44
N LYS A 19 -14.19 -21.33 -2.02
CA LYS A 19 -15.52 -21.10 -2.61
C LYS A 19 -16.68 -21.10 -1.61
N GLY A 20 -16.43 -21.42 -0.32
CA GLY A 20 -17.44 -21.32 0.73
C GLY A 20 -18.59 -22.34 0.58
N ILE A 21 -18.36 -23.48 -0.09
CA ILE A 21 -19.39 -24.45 -0.44
C ILE A 21 -20.10 -24.99 0.81
N LEU A 22 -19.36 -25.33 1.85
CA LEU A 22 -19.94 -25.86 3.10
C LEU A 22 -20.75 -24.80 3.84
N HIS A 23 -20.29 -23.54 3.88
CA HIS A 23 -21.03 -22.43 4.50
C HIS A 23 -22.33 -22.14 3.76
N ARG A 24 -22.31 -22.22 2.42
CA ARG A 24 -23.50 -22.11 1.58
C ARG A 24 -24.52 -23.20 1.85
N LEU A 25 -24.07 -24.47 1.98
CA LEU A 25 -24.94 -25.56 2.34
C LEU A 25 -25.55 -25.41 3.74
N GLN A 26 -24.75 -24.98 4.71
CA GLN A 26 -25.22 -24.68 6.05
C GLN A 26 -26.26 -23.54 6.06
N GLY A 27 -25.96 -22.44 5.34
CA GLY A 27 -26.90 -21.34 5.19
C GLY A 27 -28.20 -21.73 4.51
N PHE A 28 -28.15 -22.60 3.50
CA PHE A 28 -29.34 -23.15 2.87
C PHE A 28 -30.14 -24.07 3.80
N GLU A 29 -29.47 -24.91 4.60
CA GLU A 29 -30.13 -25.74 5.62
C GLU A 29 -30.80 -24.85 6.68
N THR A 30 -30.11 -23.85 7.20
CA THR A 30 -30.68 -22.84 8.13
C THR A 30 -31.91 -22.15 7.55
N PHE A 31 -31.88 -21.83 6.24
CA PHE A 31 -33.02 -21.27 5.54
C PHE A 31 -34.23 -22.24 5.57
N LEU A 32 -34.04 -23.53 5.25
CA LEU A 32 -35.09 -24.53 5.27
C LEU A 32 -35.67 -24.79 6.68
N GLU A 33 -34.83 -24.66 7.72
CA GLU A 33 -35.25 -24.77 9.12
C GLU A 33 -36.12 -23.59 9.57
N ARG A 34 -35.72 -22.37 9.21
CA ARG A 34 -36.40 -21.13 9.58
C ARG A 34 -37.69 -20.89 8.78
N HIS A 35 -37.72 -21.41 7.56
CA HIS A 35 -38.81 -21.18 6.61
C HIS A 35 -39.36 -22.51 6.05
N PRO A 36 -40.05 -23.30 6.89
CA PRO A 36 -40.65 -24.60 6.50
C PRO A 36 -41.63 -24.49 5.33
N GLU A 37 -42.25 -23.33 5.13
CA GLU A 37 -43.16 -23.02 4.04
C GLU A 37 -42.49 -23.10 2.63
N TYR A 38 -41.17 -23.09 2.55
CA TYR A 38 -40.40 -23.25 1.33
C TYR A 38 -39.97 -24.68 1.06
N GLN A 39 -40.15 -25.59 2.01
CA GLN A 39 -39.89 -27.01 1.76
C GLN A 39 -40.87 -27.52 0.68
N GLY A 40 -40.36 -28.29 -0.24
CA GLY A 40 -41.10 -28.69 -1.43
C GLY A 40 -41.28 -27.63 -2.52
N LYS A 41 -40.73 -26.42 -2.34
CA LYS A 41 -40.91 -25.29 -3.28
C LYS A 41 -39.61 -24.68 -3.79
N VAL A 42 -38.47 -24.95 -3.14
CA VAL A 42 -37.18 -24.39 -3.47
C VAL A 42 -36.15 -25.51 -3.61
N THR A 43 -35.39 -25.51 -4.68
CA THR A 43 -34.29 -26.47 -4.90
C THR A 43 -32.98 -25.71 -5.14
N LEU A 44 -31.91 -26.12 -4.47
CA LEU A 44 -30.55 -25.67 -4.70
C LEU A 44 -29.86 -26.61 -5.72
N ALA A 45 -29.67 -26.15 -6.93
CA ALA A 45 -28.80 -26.83 -7.91
C ALA A 45 -27.35 -26.43 -7.68
N MET A 46 -26.51 -27.41 -7.34
CA MET A 46 -25.08 -27.21 -7.11
C MET A 46 -24.26 -27.90 -8.18
N VAL A 47 -23.53 -27.13 -8.95
CA VAL A 47 -22.54 -27.60 -9.91
C VAL A 47 -21.15 -27.42 -9.30
N ILE A 48 -20.45 -28.53 -9.02
CA ILE A 48 -19.08 -28.49 -8.52
C ILE A 48 -18.19 -29.20 -9.52
N VAL A 49 -17.35 -28.41 -10.20
CA VAL A 49 -16.40 -28.95 -11.17
C VAL A 49 -15.20 -29.54 -10.43
N PRO A 50 -14.83 -30.80 -10.67
CA PRO A 50 -13.65 -31.43 -10.08
C PRO A 50 -12.38 -30.59 -10.30
N SER A 51 -11.58 -30.45 -9.26
CA SER A 51 -10.31 -29.71 -9.30
C SER A 51 -9.33 -30.29 -8.29
N ARG A 52 -8.11 -30.60 -8.72
CA ARG A 52 -7.02 -31.06 -7.86
C ARG A 52 -7.35 -32.31 -7.02
N ASP A 53 -8.10 -33.25 -7.58
CA ASP A 53 -8.61 -34.43 -6.89
C ASP A 53 -7.52 -35.36 -6.30
N HIS A 54 -6.27 -35.21 -6.76
CA HIS A 54 -5.10 -35.93 -6.26
C HIS A 54 -4.52 -35.35 -4.95
N VAL A 55 -5.05 -34.22 -4.46
CA VAL A 55 -4.59 -33.59 -3.23
C VAL A 55 -5.49 -33.99 -2.07
N GLU A 56 -4.93 -34.61 -1.05
CA GLU A 56 -5.66 -35.17 0.11
C GLU A 56 -6.65 -34.19 0.76
N SER A 57 -6.27 -32.92 0.89
CA SER A 57 -7.15 -31.88 1.45
C SER A 57 -8.41 -31.62 0.62
N TYR A 58 -8.32 -31.77 -0.73
CA TYR A 58 -9.47 -31.61 -1.63
C TYR A 58 -10.38 -32.85 -1.60
N ALA A 59 -9.81 -34.06 -1.48
CA ALA A 59 -10.58 -35.28 -1.26
C ALA A 59 -11.38 -35.20 0.06
N GLY A 60 -10.75 -34.73 1.14
CA GLY A 60 -11.43 -34.53 2.42
C GLY A 60 -12.55 -33.46 2.35
N LEU A 61 -12.37 -32.38 1.57
CA LEU A 61 -13.42 -31.41 1.32
C LEU A 61 -14.60 -32.01 0.57
N LYS A 62 -14.32 -32.82 -0.48
CA LYS A 62 -15.34 -33.53 -1.26
C LYS A 62 -16.19 -34.45 -0.37
N THR A 63 -15.55 -35.26 0.48
CA THR A 63 -16.25 -36.13 1.43
C THR A 63 -17.20 -35.36 2.34
N LYS A 64 -16.75 -34.23 2.92
CA LYS A 64 -17.59 -33.38 3.78
C LYS A 64 -18.77 -32.79 3.03
N ILE A 65 -18.57 -32.40 1.77
CA ILE A 65 -19.67 -31.87 0.93
C ILE A 65 -20.71 -32.98 0.69
N ASP A 66 -20.27 -34.17 0.31
CA ASP A 66 -21.16 -35.30 0.06
C ASP A 66 -21.96 -35.72 1.32
N GLU A 67 -21.29 -35.79 2.47
CA GLU A 67 -21.92 -36.05 3.76
C GLU A 67 -22.98 -34.98 4.11
N THR A 68 -22.63 -33.70 3.90
CA THR A 68 -23.53 -32.57 4.19
C THR A 68 -24.76 -32.60 3.28
N ILE A 69 -24.57 -32.81 1.98
CA ILE A 69 -25.68 -32.94 1.02
C ILE A 69 -26.54 -34.16 1.34
N GLY A 70 -25.89 -35.33 1.62
CA GLY A 70 -26.61 -36.53 2.02
C GLY A 70 -27.48 -36.34 3.27
N ARG A 71 -26.96 -35.62 4.26
CA ARG A 71 -27.68 -35.30 5.48
C ARG A 71 -28.87 -34.34 5.23
N ILE A 72 -28.67 -33.27 4.45
CA ILE A 72 -29.75 -32.32 4.10
C ILE A 72 -30.83 -33.06 3.29
N ASN A 73 -30.46 -33.78 2.26
CA ASN A 73 -31.42 -34.51 1.43
C ASN A 73 -32.14 -35.59 2.24
N GLY A 74 -31.44 -36.38 3.08
CA GLY A 74 -32.05 -37.39 3.93
C GLY A 74 -33.05 -36.83 4.95
N ARG A 75 -32.83 -35.58 5.40
CA ARG A 75 -33.70 -34.91 6.39
C ARG A 75 -34.95 -34.27 5.78
N TYR A 76 -34.85 -33.72 4.57
CA TYR A 76 -35.90 -32.86 4.03
C TYR A 76 -36.57 -33.37 2.75
N SER A 77 -35.96 -34.35 2.02
CA SER A 77 -36.57 -34.86 0.78
C SER A 77 -37.91 -35.53 1.00
N ASP A 78 -38.77 -35.42 0.04
CA ASP A 78 -39.95 -36.29 -0.14
C ASP A 78 -39.90 -37.02 -1.48
N ILE A 79 -41.00 -37.76 -1.79
CA ILE A 79 -41.06 -38.58 -3.03
C ILE A 79 -40.92 -37.70 -4.30
N ASN A 80 -41.35 -36.48 -4.25
CA ASN A 80 -41.44 -35.58 -5.42
C ASN A 80 -40.41 -34.46 -5.41
N TRP A 81 -39.66 -34.29 -4.32
CA TRP A 81 -38.77 -33.15 -4.15
C TRP A 81 -37.48 -33.52 -3.42
N THR A 82 -36.37 -33.00 -3.94
CA THR A 82 -35.05 -33.07 -3.35
C THR A 82 -34.51 -31.68 -3.14
N PRO A 83 -34.14 -31.26 -1.91
CA PRO A 83 -33.70 -29.90 -1.62
C PRO A 83 -32.41 -29.53 -2.33
N VAL A 84 -31.41 -30.43 -2.43
CA VAL A 84 -30.13 -30.18 -3.09
C VAL A 84 -29.92 -31.13 -4.27
N CYS A 85 -29.98 -30.61 -5.49
CA CYS A 85 -29.56 -31.31 -6.71
C CYS A 85 -28.08 -31.07 -6.94
N TYR A 86 -27.26 -32.13 -6.82
CA TYR A 86 -25.81 -32.03 -6.85
C TYR A 86 -25.20 -32.68 -8.09
N PHE A 87 -24.35 -31.92 -8.79
CA PHE A 87 -23.64 -32.34 -9.99
C PHE A 87 -22.13 -32.21 -9.79
N TYR A 88 -21.41 -33.32 -9.75
CA TYR A 88 -19.95 -33.35 -9.60
C TYR A 88 -19.27 -33.54 -10.95
N HIS A 89 -19.54 -32.62 -11.90
CA HIS A 89 -18.92 -32.58 -13.23
C HIS A 89 -19.11 -31.21 -13.84
N GLY A 90 -18.36 -30.88 -14.90
CA GLY A 90 -18.55 -29.68 -15.69
C GLY A 90 -19.71 -29.81 -16.69
N PHE A 91 -20.29 -28.70 -17.05
CA PHE A 91 -21.27 -28.54 -18.13
C PHE A 91 -20.69 -27.73 -19.28
N SER A 92 -21.25 -27.87 -20.47
CA SER A 92 -20.94 -27.00 -21.61
C SER A 92 -21.34 -25.55 -21.34
N PHE A 93 -20.82 -24.62 -22.14
CA PHE A 93 -21.18 -23.22 -22.02
C PHE A 93 -22.69 -22.98 -22.23
N GLU A 94 -23.27 -23.69 -23.20
CA GLU A 94 -24.70 -23.61 -23.53
C GLU A 94 -25.58 -24.11 -22.38
N GLU A 95 -25.19 -25.22 -21.77
CA GLU A 95 -25.90 -25.82 -20.61
C GLU A 95 -25.83 -24.90 -19.40
N LEU A 96 -24.63 -24.36 -19.07
CA LEU A 96 -24.46 -23.41 -17.98
C LEU A 96 -25.25 -22.13 -18.22
N THR A 97 -25.23 -21.60 -19.45
CA THR A 97 -26.00 -20.41 -19.81
C THR A 97 -27.50 -20.65 -19.62
N ALA A 98 -28.00 -21.83 -20.01
CA ALA A 98 -29.39 -22.20 -19.79
C ALA A 98 -29.73 -22.30 -18.30
N MET A 99 -28.83 -22.88 -17.48
CA MET A 99 -29.00 -22.94 -16.01
C MET A 99 -29.03 -21.53 -15.40
N TYR A 100 -28.11 -20.64 -15.79
CA TYR A 100 -28.12 -19.25 -15.34
C TYR A 100 -29.42 -18.54 -15.73
N PHE A 101 -29.89 -18.73 -16.95
CA PHE A 101 -31.13 -18.10 -17.45
C PHE A 101 -32.37 -18.52 -16.64
N VAL A 102 -32.52 -19.81 -16.33
CA VAL A 102 -33.72 -20.32 -15.62
C VAL A 102 -33.65 -20.15 -14.10
N ALA A 103 -32.46 -19.99 -13.50
CA ALA A 103 -32.32 -19.86 -12.06
C ALA A 103 -32.94 -18.55 -11.55
N ASP A 104 -33.78 -18.63 -10.50
CA ASP A 104 -34.38 -17.46 -9.83
C ASP A 104 -33.33 -16.70 -9.03
N VAL A 105 -32.43 -17.43 -8.36
CA VAL A 105 -31.37 -16.86 -7.51
C VAL A 105 -30.04 -17.54 -7.80
N ALA A 106 -28.96 -16.75 -7.97
CA ALA A 106 -27.62 -17.27 -7.95
C ALA A 106 -26.95 -17.04 -6.60
N LEU A 107 -26.41 -18.11 -6.01
CA LEU A 107 -25.66 -18.08 -4.75
C LEU A 107 -24.15 -18.14 -5.04
N VAL A 108 -23.49 -17.01 -5.01
CA VAL A 108 -22.04 -16.84 -5.24
C VAL A 108 -21.40 -16.37 -3.95
N THR A 109 -21.00 -17.30 -3.09
CA THR A 109 -20.59 -17.00 -1.71
C THR A 109 -19.16 -17.47 -1.39
N PRO A 110 -18.14 -17.11 -2.20
CA PRO A 110 -16.77 -17.49 -1.89
C PRO A 110 -16.28 -16.83 -0.60
N LEU A 111 -15.44 -17.53 0.16
CA LEU A 111 -14.73 -16.99 1.32
C LEU A 111 -13.66 -15.99 0.88
N ARG A 112 -13.11 -16.17 -0.32
CA ARG A 112 -12.16 -15.27 -0.97
C ARG A 112 -12.10 -15.57 -2.46
N ASP A 113 -12.30 -14.53 -3.28
CA ASP A 113 -12.16 -14.61 -4.73
C ASP A 113 -11.70 -13.27 -5.29
N GLY A 114 -10.70 -13.27 -6.16
CA GLY A 114 -10.13 -12.04 -6.72
C GLY A 114 -11.06 -11.33 -7.72
N MET A 115 -11.99 -12.05 -8.36
CA MET A 115 -12.94 -11.49 -9.34
C MET A 115 -14.31 -12.16 -9.21
N ASN A 116 -14.46 -13.39 -9.63
CA ASN A 116 -15.64 -14.23 -9.80
C ASN A 116 -16.43 -13.93 -11.09
N LEU A 117 -16.12 -14.69 -12.13
CA LEU A 117 -16.81 -14.59 -13.43
C LEU A 117 -18.25 -15.14 -13.39
N VAL A 118 -18.53 -16.16 -12.55
CA VAL A 118 -19.86 -16.77 -12.43
C VAL A 118 -20.93 -15.73 -12.09
N ALA A 119 -20.61 -14.81 -11.17
CA ALA A 119 -21.52 -13.71 -10.84
C ALA A 119 -21.81 -12.82 -12.04
N LYS A 120 -20.79 -12.51 -12.84
CA LYS A 120 -20.94 -11.68 -14.06
C LYS A 120 -21.70 -12.43 -15.15
N GLU A 121 -21.40 -13.72 -15.35
CA GLU A 121 -22.10 -14.60 -16.32
C GLU A 121 -23.58 -14.70 -15.98
N TYR A 122 -23.94 -14.94 -14.72
CA TYR A 122 -25.33 -14.95 -14.28
C TYR A 122 -26.06 -13.66 -14.63
N VAL A 123 -25.51 -12.50 -14.24
CA VAL A 123 -26.12 -11.20 -14.53
C VAL A 123 -26.26 -10.97 -16.03
N ALA A 124 -25.24 -11.30 -16.82
CA ALA A 124 -25.25 -11.11 -18.27
C ALA A 124 -26.32 -11.95 -18.97
N THR A 125 -26.64 -13.14 -18.45
CA THR A 125 -27.66 -14.04 -19.07
C THR A 125 -29.10 -13.65 -18.75
N LYS A 126 -29.35 -12.75 -17.81
CA LYS A 126 -30.72 -12.37 -17.37
C LYS A 126 -31.43 -11.39 -18.33
N VAL A 127 -31.49 -11.76 -19.60
CA VAL A 127 -32.19 -11.00 -20.61
C VAL A 127 -33.68 -11.34 -20.58
N ASN A 128 -34.55 -10.35 -20.30
CA ASN A 128 -36.02 -10.50 -20.18
C ASN A 128 -36.50 -11.53 -19.16
N ASN A 129 -35.63 -12.03 -18.31
CA ASN A 129 -35.95 -12.95 -17.22
C ASN A 129 -35.16 -12.58 -15.97
N PRO A 130 -35.64 -11.61 -15.16
CA PRO A 130 -34.90 -11.16 -13.99
C PRO A 130 -34.68 -12.28 -12.98
N GLY A 131 -33.77 -12.04 -12.07
CA GLY A 131 -33.44 -12.94 -10.97
C GLY A 131 -32.62 -12.17 -9.95
N VAL A 132 -32.17 -12.83 -8.92
CA VAL A 132 -31.43 -12.21 -7.82
C VAL A 132 -30.04 -12.80 -7.70
N LEU A 133 -29.03 -11.95 -7.60
CA LEU A 133 -27.67 -12.35 -7.26
C LEU A 133 -27.43 -12.14 -5.77
N VAL A 134 -27.11 -13.21 -5.05
CA VAL A 134 -26.56 -13.18 -3.69
C VAL A 134 -25.05 -13.34 -3.83
N LEU A 135 -24.27 -12.34 -3.42
CA LEU A 135 -22.84 -12.24 -3.67
C LEU A 135 -22.05 -11.99 -2.40
N SER A 136 -21.00 -12.77 -2.19
CA SER A 136 -20.05 -12.52 -1.11
C SER A 136 -19.35 -11.17 -1.27
N GLU A 137 -19.29 -10.38 -0.19
CA GLU A 137 -18.48 -9.15 -0.10
C GLU A 137 -16.98 -9.41 -0.29
N MET A 138 -16.52 -10.67 -0.12
CA MET A 138 -15.14 -11.11 -0.33
C MET A 138 -14.83 -11.47 -1.79
N ALA A 139 -15.79 -11.32 -2.71
CA ALA A 139 -15.59 -11.47 -4.15
C ALA A 139 -15.22 -10.10 -4.76
N GLY A 140 -14.18 -10.05 -5.60
CA GLY A 140 -13.80 -8.81 -6.31
C GLY A 140 -14.92 -8.24 -7.16
N ALA A 141 -15.81 -9.09 -7.70
CA ALA A 141 -16.99 -8.67 -8.44
C ALA A 141 -18.01 -7.88 -7.59
N ALA A 142 -17.97 -7.96 -6.25
CA ALA A 142 -18.91 -7.24 -5.38
C ALA A 142 -18.79 -5.72 -5.48
N VAL A 143 -17.59 -5.21 -5.82
CA VAL A 143 -17.37 -3.78 -6.04
C VAL A 143 -18.10 -3.29 -7.30
N GLU A 144 -18.11 -4.10 -8.36
CA GLU A 144 -18.77 -3.76 -9.63
C GLU A 144 -20.27 -4.06 -9.59
N LEU A 145 -20.68 -5.16 -8.94
CA LEU A 145 -22.05 -5.63 -8.84
C LEU A 145 -22.70 -5.23 -7.51
N ALA A 146 -22.63 -3.96 -7.17
CA ALA A 146 -23.08 -3.42 -5.88
C ALA A 146 -24.60 -3.55 -5.64
N ASP A 147 -25.42 -3.70 -6.69
CA ASP A 147 -26.87 -3.95 -6.59
C ASP A 147 -27.21 -5.42 -6.29
N ALA A 148 -26.25 -6.33 -6.14
CA ALA A 148 -26.45 -7.68 -5.60
C ALA A 148 -26.81 -7.63 -4.10
N ILE A 149 -27.43 -8.68 -3.58
CA ILE A 149 -27.54 -8.86 -2.12
C ILE A 149 -26.16 -9.29 -1.63
N GLN A 150 -25.42 -8.38 -0.99
CA GLN A 150 -24.09 -8.66 -0.47
C GLN A 150 -24.17 -9.32 0.91
N ILE A 151 -23.35 -10.34 1.13
CA ILE A 151 -23.30 -11.11 2.37
C ILE A 151 -21.87 -11.34 2.84
N ASN A 152 -21.69 -11.51 4.15
CA ASN A 152 -20.50 -12.11 4.72
C ASN A 152 -20.58 -13.64 4.56
N PRO A 153 -19.67 -14.28 3.78
CA PRO A 153 -19.75 -15.71 3.50
C PRO A 153 -19.46 -16.61 4.72
N ASN A 154 -18.97 -16.06 5.83
CA ASN A 154 -18.76 -16.79 7.08
C ASN A 154 -20.00 -16.78 7.99
N ASP A 155 -20.99 -15.95 7.68
CA ASP A 155 -22.24 -15.80 8.44
C ASP A 155 -23.35 -16.63 7.76
N THR A 156 -23.60 -17.83 8.25
CA THR A 156 -24.61 -18.75 7.72
C THR A 156 -26.02 -18.22 7.91
N ASP A 157 -26.27 -17.44 8.96
CA ASP A 157 -27.56 -16.83 9.22
C ASP A 157 -27.84 -15.73 8.19
N GLN A 158 -26.84 -14.90 7.88
CA GLN A 158 -26.97 -13.89 6.83
C GLN A 158 -27.17 -14.52 5.44
N ILE A 159 -26.57 -15.69 5.17
CA ILE A 159 -26.85 -16.43 3.93
C ILE A 159 -28.30 -16.86 3.87
N ALA A 160 -28.86 -17.40 4.96
CA ALA A 160 -30.25 -17.80 5.04
C ALA A 160 -31.23 -16.62 4.84
N ASP A 161 -30.97 -15.51 5.50
CA ASP A 161 -31.77 -14.28 5.38
C ASP A 161 -31.70 -13.68 3.97
N ALA A 162 -30.53 -13.76 3.32
CA ALA A 162 -30.35 -13.32 1.94
C ALA A 162 -31.12 -14.19 0.95
N ILE A 163 -31.16 -15.51 1.15
CA ILE A 163 -31.99 -16.43 0.35
C ILE A 163 -33.47 -16.08 0.49
N PHE A 164 -33.93 -15.89 1.73
CA PHE A 164 -35.30 -15.48 1.97
C PHE A 164 -35.65 -14.15 1.30
N THR A 165 -34.81 -13.12 1.49
CA THR A 165 -34.98 -11.81 0.87
C THR A 165 -35.00 -11.90 -0.66
N ALA A 166 -34.11 -12.73 -1.25
CA ALA A 166 -34.06 -12.92 -2.68
C ALA A 166 -35.34 -13.55 -3.24
N LEU A 167 -35.89 -14.54 -2.55
CA LEU A 167 -37.12 -15.23 -2.96
C LEU A 167 -38.39 -14.36 -2.82
N GLN A 168 -38.39 -13.43 -1.86
CA GLN A 168 -39.49 -12.50 -1.64
C GLN A 168 -39.40 -11.24 -2.51
N MET A 169 -38.28 -11.02 -3.21
CA MET A 169 -38.05 -9.79 -3.97
C MET A 169 -39.06 -9.65 -5.13
N PRO A 170 -39.79 -8.53 -5.21
CA PRO A 170 -40.72 -8.27 -6.33
C PRO A 170 -40.01 -8.26 -7.69
N TYR A 171 -40.71 -8.73 -8.72
CA TYR A 171 -40.17 -8.80 -10.08
C TYR A 171 -39.56 -7.48 -10.58
N GLU A 172 -40.23 -6.36 -10.30
CA GLU A 172 -39.77 -5.02 -10.71
C GLU A 172 -38.44 -4.63 -10.06
N GLU A 173 -38.24 -4.97 -8.77
CA GLU A 173 -36.99 -4.71 -8.07
C GLU A 173 -35.88 -5.63 -8.59
N GLN A 174 -36.16 -6.91 -8.87
CA GLN A 174 -35.22 -7.82 -9.51
C GLN A 174 -34.76 -7.27 -10.86
N ALA A 175 -35.70 -6.85 -11.71
CA ALA A 175 -35.44 -6.29 -13.04
C ALA A 175 -34.57 -5.01 -12.96
N LYS A 176 -34.89 -4.13 -12.02
CA LYS A 176 -34.15 -2.89 -11.78
C LYS A 176 -32.70 -3.16 -11.37
N ARG A 177 -32.46 -4.08 -10.43
CA ARG A 177 -31.13 -4.45 -9.94
C ARG A 177 -30.30 -5.11 -11.05
N ILE A 178 -30.88 -6.09 -11.76
CA ILE A 178 -30.22 -6.75 -12.90
C ILE A 178 -29.84 -5.73 -13.97
N SER A 179 -30.76 -4.85 -14.37
CA SER A 179 -30.48 -3.83 -15.40
C SER A 179 -29.34 -2.90 -15.04
N LYS A 180 -29.24 -2.47 -13.78
CA LYS A 180 -28.12 -1.66 -13.31
C LYS A 180 -26.78 -2.40 -13.38
N MET A 181 -26.75 -3.65 -12.92
CA MET A 181 -25.55 -4.49 -12.98
C MET A 181 -25.14 -4.78 -14.44
N GLN A 182 -26.11 -5.03 -15.34
CA GLN A 182 -25.85 -5.20 -16.78
C GLN A 182 -25.27 -3.94 -17.41
N ALA A 183 -25.76 -2.76 -17.04
CA ALA A 183 -25.21 -1.49 -17.52
C ALA A 183 -23.73 -1.33 -17.15
N ILE A 184 -23.33 -1.74 -15.94
CA ILE A 184 -21.93 -1.74 -15.52
C ILE A 184 -21.12 -2.76 -16.34
N LEU A 185 -21.62 -3.98 -16.50
CA LEU A 185 -20.93 -5.03 -17.27
C LEU A 185 -20.76 -4.66 -18.74
N SER A 186 -21.71 -3.93 -19.34
CA SER A 186 -21.61 -3.49 -20.74
C SER A 186 -20.45 -2.51 -20.98
N VAL A 187 -20.05 -1.75 -19.95
CA VAL A 187 -18.93 -0.81 -20.02
C VAL A 187 -17.61 -1.47 -19.57
N GLN A 188 -17.65 -2.31 -18.55
CA GLN A 188 -16.47 -3.00 -17.98
C GLN A 188 -16.14 -4.28 -18.76
N THR A 189 -15.88 -4.12 -20.05
CA THR A 189 -15.53 -5.25 -20.93
C THR A 189 -14.04 -5.64 -20.80
N VAL A 190 -13.70 -6.83 -21.29
CA VAL A 190 -12.30 -7.29 -21.36
C VAL A 190 -11.42 -6.36 -22.18
N ASN A 191 -11.98 -5.73 -23.23
CA ASN A 191 -11.28 -4.76 -24.05
C ASN A 191 -10.97 -3.48 -23.26
N LYS A 192 -11.95 -2.96 -22.52
CA LYS A 192 -11.76 -1.81 -21.62
C LYS A 192 -10.70 -2.11 -20.58
N TRP A 193 -10.79 -3.25 -19.89
CA TRP A 193 -9.78 -3.70 -18.92
C TRP A 193 -8.38 -3.77 -19.55
N ALA A 194 -8.27 -4.32 -20.77
CA ALA A 194 -6.98 -4.42 -21.45
C ALA A 194 -6.39 -3.04 -21.78
N VAL A 195 -7.23 -2.09 -22.22
CA VAL A 195 -6.79 -0.71 -22.50
C VAL A 195 -6.33 -0.03 -21.21
N ASP A 196 -7.12 -0.06 -20.15
CA ASP A 196 -6.80 0.56 -18.87
C ASP A 196 -5.51 -0.03 -18.27
N PHE A 197 -5.34 -1.36 -18.37
CA PHE A 197 -4.11 -2.03 -17.93
C PHE A 197 -2.89 -1.57 -18.74
N MET A 198 -3.01 -1.44 -20.05
CA MET A 198 -1.90 -0.99 -20.91
C MET A 198 -1.54 0.47 -20.68
N GLU A 199 -2.53 1.33 -20.42
CA GLU A 199 -2.30 2.74 -20.07
C GLU A 199 -1.57 2.85 -18.74
N GLU A 200 -2.04 2.13 -17.69
CA GLU A 200 -1.39 2.14 -16.39
C GLU A 200 0.02 1.53 -16.46
N TRP A 201 0.19 0.45 -17.22
CA TRP A 201 1.52 -0.11 -17.49
C TRP A 201 2.46 0.93 -18.13
N LYS A 202 1.99 1.66 -19.12
CA LYS A 202 2.76 2.72 -19.78
C LYS A 202 3.15 3.81 -18.78
N ASN A 203 2.21 4.28 -17.97
CA ASN A 203 2.46 5.27 -16.92
C ASN A 203 3.56 4.81 -15.94
N VAL A 204 3.49 3.55 -15.50
CA VAL A 204 4.52 2.95 -14.62
C VAL A 204 5.88 2.88 -15.31
N VAL A 205 5.94 2.49 -16.58
CA VAL A 205 7.20 2.42 -17.35
C VAL A 205 7.78 3.81 -17.57
N ASP A 206 6.97 4.78 -17.98
CA ASP A 206 7.39 6.16 -18.21
C ASP A 206 7.88 6.79 -16.91
N LYS A 207 7.16 6.59 -15.81
CA LYS A 207 7.58 7.02 -14.46
C LYS A 207 8.90 6.39 -14.04
N LYS A 208 9.07 5.08 -14.25
CA LYS A 208 10.32 4.38 -13.94
C LYS A 208 11.50 4.90 -14.79
N GLN A 209 11.27 5.17 -16.07
CA GLN A 209 12.28 5.73 -16.96
C GLN A 209 12.65 7.15 -16.53
N TYR A 210 11.68 8.00 -16.24
CA TYR A 210 11.89 9.34 -15.71
C TYR A 210 12.71 9.32 -14.42
N LEU A 211 12.34 8.48 -13.45
CA LEU A 211 13.06 8.35 -12.19
C LEU A 211 14.48 7.78 -12.38
N SER A 212 14.67 6.85 -13.33
CA SER A 212 16.02 6.33 -13.63
C SER A 212 16.94 7.40 -14.24
N GLY A 213 16.39 8.37 -14.97
CA GLY A 213 17.14 9.51 -15.52
C GLY A 213 17.68 10.47 -14.45
N LYS A 214 17.10 10.43 -13.22
CA LYS A 214 17.59 11.22 -12.08
C LYS A 214 18.85 10.66 -11.42
N LEU A 215 19.26 9.43 -11.74
CA LEU A 215 20.46 8.84 -11.16
C LEU A 215 21.70 9.64 -11.56
N LEU A 216 22.49 10.03 -10.56
CA LEU A 216 23.73 10.76 -10.78
C LEU A 216 24.71 9.92 -11.59
N SER A 217 24.99 10.38 -12.80
CA SER A 217 26.03 9.82 -13.66
C SER A 217 27.35 10.62 -13.51
N THR A 218 28.45 10.03 -13.94
CA THR A 218 29.75 10.70 -13.92
C THR A 218 29.74 12.03 -14.70
N ASN A 219 28.95 12.13 -15.78
CA ASN A 219 28.83 13.38 -16.55
C ASN A 219 28.05 14.45 -15.79
N LEU A 220 26.94 14.10 -15.15
CA LEU A 220 26.15 15.03 -14.31
C LEU A 220 27.00 15.55 -13.14
N LEU A 221 27.82 14.70 -12.54
CA LEU A 221 28.71 15.11 -11.46
C LEU A 221 29.79 16.06 -11.92
N LYS A 222 30.34 15.88 -13.13
CA LYS A 222 31.27 16.88 -13.72
C LYS A 222 30.59 18.22 -13.92
N GLN A 223 29.31 18.25 -14.34
CA GLN A 223 28.54 19.49 -14.48
C GLN A 223 28.27 20.14 -13.12
N ILE A 224 27.87 19.37 -12.12
CA ILE A 224 27.66 19.87 -10.75
C ILE A 224 28.96 20.46 -10.20
N LYS A 225 30.08 19.78 -10.39
CA LYS A 225 31.41 20.26 -9.99
C LYS A 225 31.78 21.57 -10.67
N ALA A 226 31.51 21.70 -11.96
CA ALA A 226 31.78 22.93 -12.70
C ALA A 226 30.96 24.11 -12.14
N LEU A 227 29.65 23.91 -11.87
CA LEU A 227 28.78 24.90 -11.25
C LEU A 227 29.27 25.27 -9.84
N TYR A 228 29.65 24.27 -9.03
CA TYR A 228 30.22 24.49 -7.71
C TYR A 228 31.48 25.34 -7.75
N THR A 229 32.42 25.04 -8.67
CA THR A 229 33.71 25.76 -8.79
C THR A 229 33.53 27.20 -9.27
N GLN A 230 32.53 27.46 -10.13
CA GLN A 230 32.28 28.81 -10.67
C GLN A 230 31.56 29.73 -9.66
N ALA A 231 30.84 29.14 -8.70
CA ALA A 231 30.06 29.90 -7.72
C ALA A 231 30.97 30.59 -6.68
N ARG A 232 30.65 31.86 -6.35
CA ARG A 232 31.35 32.65 -5.34
C ARG A 232 30.74 32.54 -3.95
N SER A 233 29.46 32.12 -3.87
CA SER A 233 28.74 31.91 -2.62
C SER A 233 27.93 30.63 -2.73
N ARG A 234 28.16 29.70 -1.80
CA ARG A 234 27.60 28.35 -1.88
C ARG A 234 26.90 27.97 -0.58
N LEU A 235 25.67 27.47 -0.68
CA LEU A 235 24.94 26.85 0.43
C LEU A 235 24.96 25.34 0.28
N ILE A 236 25.42 24.63 1.32
CA ILE A 236 25.50 23.17 1.36
C ILE A 236 24.66 22.68 2.53
N LEU A 237 23.48 22.15 2.24
CA LEU A 237 22.50 21.64 3.20
C LEU A 237 22.62 20.11 3.26
N LEU A 238 23.01 19.57 4.40
CA LEU A 238 23.27 18.14 4.58
C LEU A 238 22.39 17.61 5.71
N ASP A 239 21.60 16.58 5.39
CA ASP A 239 21.04 15.74 6.43
C ASP A 239 22.12 14.86 7.06
N TYR A 240 21.86 14.34 8.26
CA TYR A 240 22.84 13.57 9.03
C TYR A 240 22.61 12.07 8.90
N ASP A 241 21.46 11.57 9.39
CA ASP A 241 21.15 10.14 9.45
C ASP A 241 20.72 9.60 8.09
N GLY A 242 21.37 8.56 7.59
CA GLY A 242 21.11 8.02 6.25
C GLY A 242 21.78 8.81 5.13
N THR A 243 22.39 9.95 5.44
CA THR A 243 23.08 10.84 4.51
C THR A 243 24.58 10.89 4.79
N LEU A 244 25.02 11.53 5.86
CA LEU A 244 26.42 11.57 6.27
C LEU A 244 26.84 10.28 7.00
N VAL A 245 25.98 9.76 7.85
CA VAL A 245 26.20 8.54 8.63
C VAL A 245 25.13 7.52 8.28
N GLY A 246 25.53 6.27 8.07
CA GLY A 246 24.60 5.16 7.84
C GLY A 246 23.76 4.85 9.08
N PHE A 247 22.56 4.29 8.87
CA PHE A 247 21.67 3.95 9.97
C PHE A 247 22.28 2.92 10.94
N GLN A 248 22.16 3.19 12.23
CA GLN A 248 22.57 2.31 13.32
C GLN A 248 21.35 1.69 14.01
N LYS A 249 21.59 0.64 14.83
CA LYS A 249 20.51 -0.03 15.59
C LYS A 249 19.92 0.90 16.64
N ARG A 250 20.76 1.69 17.29
CA ARG A 250 20.38 2.69 18.29
C ARG A 250 20.76 4.08 17.80
N PRO A 251 19.95 5.11 18.09
CA PRO A 251 20.25 6.48 17.71
C PRO A 251 21.60 6.99 18.23
N GLU A 252 21.96 6.63 19.46
CA GLU A 252 23.22 7.02 20.11
C GLU A 252 24.47 6.45 19.46
N ASP A 253 24.36 5.34 18.72
CA ASP A 253 25.49 4.66 18.05
C ASP A 253 25.87 5.32 16.71
N ALA A 254 25.06 6.26 16.20
CA ALA A 254 25.31 6.93 14.94
C ALA A 254 26.29 8.12 15.07
N VAL A 255 27.40 7.88 15.76
CA VAL A 255 28.47 8.87 15.95
C VAL A 255 29.18 9.16 14.62
N PRO A 256 29.59 10.41 14.33
CA PRO A 256 30.29 10.75 13.11
C PRO A 256 31.63 10.01 13.03
N THR A 257 31.89 9.40 11.85
CA THR A 257 33.16 8.71 11.60
C THR A 257 34.28 9.74 11.33
N PRO A 258 35.56 9.36 11.43
CA PRO A 258 36.67 10.24 11.07
C PRO A 258 36.56 10.80 9.65
N GLU A 259 36.03 10.01 8.70
CA GLU A 259 35.81 10.41 7.32
C GLU A 259 34.78 11.52 7.22
N VAL A 260 33.66 11.45 7.97
CA VAL A 260 32.63 12.50 8.02
C VAL A 260 33.25 13.80 8.53
N ILE A 261 34.00 13.72 9.63
CA ILE A 261 34.67 14.90 10.21
C ILE A 261 35.65 15.52 9.20
N GLN A 262 36.43 14.70 8.47
CA GLN A 262 37.36 15.18 7.47
C GLN A 262 36.67 15.87 6.30
N VAL A 263 35.61 15.27 5.76
CA VAL A 263 34.81 15.87 4.66
C VAL A 263 34.23 17.20 5.07
N LEU A 264 33.69 17.31 6.30
CA LEU A 264 33.14 18.58 6.78
C LEU A 264 34.23 19.63 6.99
N LYS A 265 35.43 19.27 7.48
CA LYS A 265 36.58 20.17 7.55
C LYS A 265 37.01 20.66 6.17
N ASP A 266 37.09 19.76 5.20
CA ASP A 266 37.50 20.11 3.84
C ASP A 266 36.48 21.03 3.17
N LEU A 267 35.16 20.79 3.35
CA LEU A 267 34.11 21.66 2.84
C LEU A 267 34.16 23.06 3.49
N THR A 268 34.38 23.12 4.80
CA THR A 268 34.39 24.40 5.56
C THR A 268 35.72 25.15 5.48
N SER A 269 36.76 24.55 4.90
CA SER A 269 38.03 25.23 4.63
C SER A 269 37.93 26.33 3.57
N ASP A 270 36.94 26.21 2.65
CA ASP A 270 36.64 27.26 1.66
C ASP A 270 35.57 28.21 2.26
N PRO A 271 35.93 29.49 2.50
CA PRO A 271 35.02 30.48 3.11
C PRO A 271 33.81 30.84 2.22
N ALA A 272 33.84 30.45 0.93
CA ALA A 272 32.69 30.58 0.05
C ALA A 272 31.56 29.56 0.36
N ASN A 273 31.86 28.53 1.15
CA ASN A 273 30.91 27.48 1.53
C ASN A 273 30.24 27.79 2.86
N HIS A 274 28.92 27.95 2.84
CA HIS A 274 28.08 27.91 4.03
C HIS A 274 27.53 26.50 4.20
N VAL A 275 28.13 25.71 5.10
CA VAL A 275 27.74 24.32 5.37
C VAL A 275 26.77 24.27 6.54
N VAL A 276 25.59 23.67 6.33
CA VAL A 276 24.52 23.56 7.31
C VAL A 276 24.12 22.09 7.48
N ILE A 277 24.21 21.59 8.69
CA ILE A 277 23.67 20.28 9.08
C ILE A 277 22.21 20.45 9.46
N ASN A 278 21.29 19.93 8.65
CA ASN A 278 19.84 20.07 8.82
C ASN A 278 19.22 18.70 9.19
N SER A 279 19.10 18.42 10.49
CA SER A 279 18.82 17.08 11.03
C SER A 279 17.60 17.05 11.94
N GLY A 280 17.00 15.87 12.08
CA GLY A 280 16.01 15.55 13.12
C GLY A 280 16.63 15.28 14.50
N ARG A 281 17.96 15.25 14.61
CA ARG A 281 18.69 15.09 15.86
C ARG A 281 18.49 16.26 16.80
N ASP A 282 18.53 16.00 18.11
CA ASP A 282 18.51 17.05 19.13
C ASP A 282 19.79 17.91 19.05
N HIS A 283 19.64 19.15 19.45
CA HIS A 283 20.71 20.13 19.34
C HIS A 283 21.91 19.84 20.26
N GLN A 284 21.70 19.20 21.41
CA GLN A 284 22.78 18.85 22.34
C GLN A 284 23.66 17.74 21.77
N THR A 285 23.06 16.74 21.13
CA THR A 285 23.78 15.66 20.44
C THR A 285 24.60 16.21 19.27
N LEU A 286 24.03 17.10 18.44
CA LEU A 286 24.78 17.72 17.33
C LEU A 286 25.93 18.58 17.83
N GLU A 287 25.73 19.36 18.90
CA GLU A 287 26.77 20.15 19.53
C GLU A 287 27.92 19.28 20.03
N LYS A 288 27.60 18.19 20.76
CA LYS A 288 28.58 17.24 21.27
C LYS A 288 29.42 16.60 20.17
N TRP A 289 28.81 16.28 19.03
CA TRP A 289 29.45 15.52 17.96
C TRP A 289 30.21 16.42 16.96
N LEU A 290 29.64 17.55 16.61
CA LEU A 290 30.11 18.39 15.51
C LEU A 290 30.35 19.86 15.91
N GLY A 291 30.07 20.25 17.15
CA GLY A 291 30.18 21.65 17.62
C GLY A 291 31.56 22.27 17.52
N GLY A 292 32.63 21.45 17.43
CA GLY A 292 34.01 21.90 17.18
C GLY A 292 34.32 22.21 15.71
N LEU A 293 33.36 22.04 14.78
CA LEU A 293 33.53 22.36 13.37
C LEU A 293 32.85 23.70 13.03
N PRO A 294 33.35 24.45 12.02
CA PRO A 294 32.75 25.72 11.61
C PRO A 294 31.55 25.49 10.68
N VAL A 295 30.60 24.66 11.12
CA VAL A 295 29.33 24.38 10.43
C VAL A 295 28.17 25.06 11.16
N SER A 296 27.16 25.44 10.41
CA SER A 296 25.87 25.86 10.98
C SER A 296 24.97 24.65 11.21
N PHE A 297 24.03 24.78 12.14
CA PHE A 297 23.11 23.69 12.49
C PHE A 297 21.67 24.13 12.40
N ALA A 298 20.82 23.20 11.94
CA ALA A 298 19.39 23.18 12.16
C ALA A 298 19.02 21.83 12.77
N ALA A 299 18.65 21.83 14.05
CA ALA A 299 18.33 20.64 14.83
C ALA A 299 16.82 20.49 14.99
N GLU A 300 16.37 19.27 15.32
CA GLU A 300 14.97 18.93 15.53
C GLU A 300 14.06 19.44 14.40
N HIS A 301 14.50 19.18 13.14
CA HIS A 301 13.82 19.61 11.93
C HIS A 301 13.62 21.13 11.81
N GLY A 302 14.53 21.92 12.34
CA GLY A 302 14.49 23.39 12.31
C GLY A 302 13.80 24.04 13.52
N ALA A 303 13.50 23.26 14.57
CA ALA A 303 13.03 23.83 15.85
C ALA A 303 14.15 24.60 16.58
N TYR A 304 15.39 24.21 16.36
CA TYR A 304 16.59 24.91 16.82
C TYR A 304 17.54 25.19 15.66
N TYR A 305 18.21 26.32 15.69
CA TYR A 305 19.34 26.61 14.81
C TYR A 305 20.47 27.28 15.57
N LYS A 306 21.72 27.05 15.10
CA LYS A 306 22.91 27.68 15.68
C LYS A 306 23.43 28.73 14.71
N GLU A 307 23.60 29.95 15.22
CA GLU A 307 24.13 31.10 14.47
C GLU A 307 25.09 31.88 15.35
N ASN A 308 26.22 32.28 14.80
CA ASN A 308 27.27 33.02 15.53
C ASN A 308 27.73 32.36 16.83
N GLY A 309 27.69 31.01 16.89
CA GLY A 309 28.05 30.23 18.06
C GLY A 309 26.94 30.04 19.10
N GLU A 310 25.78 30.68 18.95
CA GLU A 310 24.67 30.60 19.89
C GLU A 310 23.50 29.80 19.30
N TRP A 311 22.83 28.98 20.15
CA TRP A 311 21.63 28.28 19.82
C TRP A 311 20.38 29.15 19.98
N HIS A 312 19.56 29.20 18.95
CA HIS A 312 18.28 29.89 18.92
C HIS A 312 17.14 28.88 18.74
N GLN A 313 16.04 29.12 19.47
CA GLN A 313 14.84 28.29 19.36
C GLN A 313 13.80 29.04 18.48
N THR A 314 13.29 28.35 17.45
CA THR A 314 12.28 28.91 16.53
C THR A 314 10.85 28.64 16.98
N SER A 315 10.64 27.69 17.88
CA SER A 315 9.33 27.22 18.31
C SER A 315 9.30 26.98 19.81
N TYR A 316 8.17 27.27 20.45
CA TYR A 316 7.97 26.97 21.87
C TYR A 316 7.99 25.46 22.09
N LYS A 317 8.47 25.02 23.29
CA LYS A 317 8.34 23.63 23.71
C LYS A 317 6.86 23.25 23.75
N PRO A 318 6.43 22.18 23.07
CA PRO A 318 5.05 21.74 23.16
C PRO A 318 4.80 21.16 24.55
N GLU A 319 3.72 21.55 25.20
CA GLU A 319 3.19 20.78 26.33
C GLU A 319 2.57 19.50 25.78
N TRP A 320 3.20 18.36 26.07
CA TRP A 320 2.74 17.08 25.56
C TRP A 320 1.42 16.67 26.23
N ASN A 321 0.38 16.52 25.41
CA ASN A 321 -0.90 16.03 25.89
C ASN A 321 -0.73 14.63 26.50
N GLN A 322 -1.27 14.44 27.70
CA GLN A 322 -1.15 13.19 28.47
C GLN A 322 -1.74 11.98 27.71
N SER A 323 -2.78 12.20 26.90
CA SER A 323 -3.35 11.13 26.07
C SER A 323 -2.38 10.65 24.99
N ILE A 324 -1.59 11.54 24.38
CA ILE A 324 -0.57 11.18 23.39
C ILE A 324 0.51 10.33 24.05
N LEU A 325 1.02 10.76 25.23
CA LEU A 325 2.02 10.03 25.98
C LEU A 325 1.52 8.64 26.42
N SER A 326 0.26 8.56 26.87
CA SER A 326 -0.36 7.30 27.26
C SER A 326 -0.49 6.32 26.08
N ILE A 327 -0.89 6.79 24.91
CA ILE A 327 -0.97 5.97 23.69
C ILE A 327 0.43 5.48 23.29
N LEU A 328 1.44 6.36 23.25
CA LEU A 328 2.81 5.99 22.90
C LEU A 328 3.38 4.94 23.86
N ASN A 329 3.22 5.13 25.17
CA ASN A 329 3.66 4.17 26.17
C ASN A 329 2.94 2.82 26.03
N MET A 330 1.63 2.82 25.77
CA MET A 330 0.89 1.60 25.49
C MET A 330 1.48 0.84 24.29
N PHE A 331 1.86 1.54 23.23
CA PHE A 331 2.48 0.91 22.06
C PHE A 331 3.89 0.40 22.34
N VAL A 332 4.68 1.07 23.19
CA VAL A 332 5.97 0.54 23.68
C VAL A 332 5.75 -0.78 24.41
N HIS A 333 4.80 -0.84 25.35
CA HIS A 333 4.51 -2.07 26.08
C HIS A 333 4.00 -3.22 25.20
N LYS A 334 3.18 -2.90 24.19
CA LYS A 334 2.61 -3.91 23.24
C LYS A 334 3.58 -4.33 22.13
N THR A 335 4.75 -3.69 22.03
CA THR A 335 5.70 -3.93 20.93
C THR A 335 7.11 -4.15 21.51
N PRO A 336 7.47 -5.39 21.84
CA PRO A 336 8.78 -5.69 22.40
C PRO A 336 9.92 -5.17 21.52
N LYS A 337 10.97 -4.60 22.12
CA LYS A 337 12.13 -3.97 21.47
C LYS A 337 11.87 -2.64 20.80
N SER A 338 10.66 -2.05 20.93
CA SER A 338 10.43 -0.65 20.60
C SER A 338 10.75 0.25 21.80
N CYS A 339 11.05 1.51 21.53
CA CYS A 339 11.29 2.51 22.58
C CYS A 339 10.70 3.87 22.21
N LEU A 340 10.39 4.66 23.22
CA LEU A 340 9.96 6.04 23.08
C LEU A 340 11.11 6.97 23.46
N GLU A 341 11.52 7.83 22.56
CA GLU A 341 12.45 8.94 22.79
C GLU A 341 11.63 10.22 22.95
N ILE A 342 11.84 10.92 24.06
CA ILE A 342 11.21 12.22 24.34
C ILE A 342 12.26 13.29 24.13
N LYS A 343 12.13 14.03 23.02
CA LYS A 343 12.92 15.20 22.70
C LYS A 343 12.25 16.48 23.22
N GLU A 344 12.95 17.60 23.20
CA GLU A 344 12.37 18.86 23.65
C GLU A 344 11.17 19.31 22.80
N THR A 345 11.21 19.06 21.49
CA THR A 345 10.19 19.54 20.54
C THR A 345 9.48 18.40 19.78
N ALA A 346 9.86 17.13 20.04
CA ALA A 346 9.31 15.96 19.36
C ALA A 346 9.23 14.74 20.29
N LEU A 347 8.29 13.82 19.95
CA LEU A 347 8.19 12.48 20.51
C LEU A 347 8.46 11.48 19.41
N ALA A 348 9.43 10.57 19.59
CA ALA A 348 9.79 9.58 18.58
C ALA A 348 9.63 8.16 19.09
N TRP A 349 8.75 7.39 18.48
CA TRP A 349 8.58 5.96 18.74
C TRP A 349 9.40 5.14 17.75
N HIS A 350 10.48 4.53 18.23
CA HIS A 350 11.43 3.74 17.44
C HIS A 350 11.06 2.27 17.44
N TYR A 351 11.03 1.62 16.27
CA TYR A 351 10.73 0.21 16.10
C TYR A 351 11.73 -0.55 15.20
N ARG A 352 12.95 0.00 15.03
CA ARG A 352 13.98 -0.59 14.17
C ARG A 352 14.46 -1.96 14.64
N ALA A 353 14.45 -2.21 15.95
CA ALA A 353 14.83 -3.49 16.55
C ALA A 353 13.68 -4.50 16.62
N VAL A 354 12.47 -4.10 16.23
CA VAL A 354 11.27 -4.93 16.19
C VAL A 354 11.26 -5.78 14.92
N ASP A 355 10.61 -6.97 14.97
CA ASP A 355 10.32 -7.72 13.75
C ASP A 355 9.65 -6.83 12.71
N SER A 356 10.07 -6.95 11.45
CA SER A 356 9.67 -6.00 10.40
C SER A 356 8.16 -5.97 10.18
N TRP A 357 7.50 -7.14 10.14
CA TRP A 357 6.06 -7.23 9.94
C TRP A 357 5.27 -6.64 11.13
N LEU A 358 5.67 -7.02 12.36
CA LEU A 358 5.03 -6.51 13.58
C LEU A 358 5.22 -5.01 13.72
N GLY A 359 6.43 -4.52 13.47
CA GLY A 359 6.77 -3.09 13.55
C GLY A 359 5.95 -2.24 12.59
N GLU A 360 5.85 -2.65 11.32
CA GLU A 360 5.05 -1.95 10.31
C GLU A 360 3.54 -1.97 10.62
N LEU A 361 3.03 -3.10 11.14
CA LEU A 361 1.64 -3.21 11.57
C LEU A 361 1.35 -2.23 12.71
N ARG A 362 2.22 -2.24 13.74
CA ARG A 362 2.08 -1.37 14.91
C ARG A 362 2.24 0.10 14.58
N ALA A 363 3.16 0.46 13.67
CA ALA A 363 3.32 1.83 13.20
C ALA A 363 2.03 2.37 12.56
N ARG A 364 1.40 1.58 11.68
CA ARG A 364 0.10 1.95 11.07
C ARG A 364 -1.02 2.11 12.11
N GLN A 365 -1.07 1.22 13.10
CA GLN A 365 -2.05 1.30 14.19
C GLN A 365 -1.83 2.53 15.07
N LEU A 366 -0.57 2.82 15.41
CA LEU A 366 -0.17 3.99 16.21
C LEU A 366 -0.58 5.29 15.50
N VAL A 367 -0.25 5.43 14.22
CA VAL A 367 -0.62 6.60 13.42
C VAL A 367 -2.13 6.81 13.42
N ARG A 368 -2.92 5.75 13.18
CA ARG A 368 -4.39 5.84 13.21
C ARG A 368 -4.93 6.28 14.58
N ALA A 369 -4.33 5.79 15.65
CA ALA A 369 -4.74 6.15 17.01
C ALA A 369 -4.43 7.62 17.36
N LEU A 370 -3.37 8.19 16.75
CA LEU A 370 -2.88 9.52 17.08
C LEU A 370 -3.41 10.64 16.18
N VAL A 371 -3.86 10.33 14.95
CA VAL A 371 -4.25 11.34 13.93
C VAL A 371 -5.22 12.37 14.48
N SER A 372 -6.32 11.96 15.10
CA SER A 372 -7.36 12.89 15.61
C SER A 372 -6.82 13.81 16.69
N ILE A 373 -6.04 13.26 17.63
CA ILE A 373 -5.50 14.04 18.76
C ILE A 373 -4.43 15.01 18.26
N CYS A 374 -3.54 14.54 17.38
CA CYS A 374 -2.49 15.39 16.83
C CYS A 374 -3.06 16.57 16.02
N LEU A 375 -4.11 16.34 15.21
CA LEU A 375 -4.77 17.42 14.46
C LEU A 375 -5.38 18.47 15.40
N GLN A 376 -6.01 18.08 16.50
CA GLN A 376 -6.57 19.01 17.48
C GLN A 376 -5.51 19.89 18.14
N HIS A 377 -4.29 19.36 18.33
CA HIS A 377 -3.17 20.07 18.95
C HIS A 377 -2.18 20.72 17.98
N ARG A 378 -2.50 20.78 16.67
CA ARG A 378 -1.61 21.30 15.62
C ARG A 378 -0.26 20.60 15.55
N LEU A 379 -0.27 19.30 15.84
CA LEU A 379 0.89 18.43 15.75
C LEU A 379 0.86 17.66 14.43
N GLN A 380 2.03 17.37 13.90
CA GLN A 380 2.23 16.53 12.71
C GLN A 380 2.79 15.18 13.12
N ILE A 381 2.31 14.13 12.47
CA ILE A 381 2.86 12.79 12.58
C ILE A 381 3.71 12.52 11.34
N LEU A 382 4.97 12.16 11.54
CA LEU A 382 5.90 11.77 10.50
C LEU A 382 6.22 10.29 10.63
N GLN A 383 6.21 9.59 9.49
CA GLN A 383 6.67 8.22 9.39
C GLN A 383 8.01 8.20 8.67
N GLY A 384 9.08 8.06 9.45
CA GLY A 384 10.42 7.91 8.93
C GLY A 384 10.84 6.43 8.81
N ASN A 385 12.12 6.20 8.57
CA ASN A 385 12.66 4.84 8.44
C ASN A 385 12.70 4.12 9.79
N LYS A 386 11.65 3.32 10.08
CA LYS A 386 11.46 2.56 11.34
C LYS A 386 11.28 3.45 12.58
N VAL A 387 10.66 4.61 12.37
CA VAL A 387 10.29 5.55 13.44
C VAL A 387 8.96 6.23 13.11
N VAL A 388 8.15 6.48 14.14
CA VAL A 388 6.98 7.36 14.08
C VAL A 388 7.25 8.55 14.99
N GLU A 389 7.32 9.75 14.44
CA GLU A 389 7.63 10.98 15.15
C GLU A 389 6.44 11.92 15.19
N ILE A 390 6.21 12.55 16.34
CA ILE A 390 5.17 13.57 16.57
C ILE A 390 5.87 14.86 16.91
N LYS A 391 5.60 15.91 16.16
CA LYS A 391 6.19 17.25 16.34
C LYS A 391 5.22 18.35 15.98
N GLN A 392 5.60 19.61 16.22
CA GLN A 392 4.83 20.76 15.77
C GLN A 392 4.82 20.86 14.24
N SER A 393 3.68 21.24 13.65
CA SER A 393 3.49 21.28 12.20
C SER A 393 4.26 22.40 11.49
N ASN A 394 4.68 23.44 12.21
CA ASN A 394 5.40 24.61 11.67
C ASN A 394 6.94 24.43 11.62
N CYS A 395 7.49 23.39 12.24
CA CYS A 395 8.93 23.09 12.23
C CYS A 395 9.23 22.02 11.21
N THR A 396 9.79 22.38 10.06
CA THR A 396 10.20 21.45 8.99
C THR A 396 11.59 21.80 8.49
N LYS A 397 12.29 20.84 7.87
CA LYS A 397 13.58 21.09 7.22
C LYS A 397 13.47 22.20 6.15
N GLY A 398 12.29 22.31 5.52
CA GLY A 398 12.00 23.38 4.54
C GLY A 398 11.83 24.76 5.17
N SER A 399 11.35 24.86 6.42
CA SER A 399 11.25 26.17 7.11
C SER A 399 12.62 26.79 7.34
N GLU A 400 13.63 25.99 7.67
CA GLU A 400 15.01 26.43 7.82
C GLU A 400 15.61 26.92 6.49
N VAL A 401 15.37 26.19 5.40
CA VAL A 401 15.79 26.62 4.06
C VAL A 401 15.23 28.00 3.75
N LYS A 402 13.94 28.25 3.98
CA LYS A 402 13.31 29.56 3.76
C LYS A 402 13.95 30.66 4.63
N ARG A 403 14.33 30.32 5.87
CA ARG A 403 15.05 31.27 6.75
C ARG A 403 16.41 31.63 6.19
N LEU A 404 17.20 30.67 5.74
CA LEU A 404 18.54 30.88 5.16
C LEU A 404 18.48 31.71 3.87
N LEU A 405 17.56 31.39 2.95
CA LEU A 405 17.41 32.11 1.68
C LEU A 405 16.88 33.54 1.83
N ARG A 406 16.22 33.86 2.94
CA ARG A 406 15.87 35.29 3.26
C ARG A 406 17.05 36.08 3.75
N LYS A 407 18.08 35.46 4.33
CA LYS A 407 19.23 36.12 4.93
C LYS A 407 20.35 36.36 3.94
N ALA A 408 20.54 35.48 2.98
CA ALA A 408 21.64 35.57 2.03
C ALA A 408 21.26 35.03 0.64
N HIS A 409 21.92 35.54 -0.38
CA HIS A 409 21.86 35.01 -1.74
C HIS A 409 23.04 34.06 -1.99
N TYR A 410 22.77 32.91 -2.65
CA TYR A 410 23.77 31.93 -2.98
C TYR A 410 23.77 31.66 -4.48
N ASP A 411 24.95 31.63 -5.11
CA ASP A 411 25.14 31.32 -6.54
C ASP A 411 24.98 29.81 -6.80
N PHE A 412 25.28 28.98 -5.80
CA PHE A 412 25.16 27.54 -5.86
C PHE A 412 24.52 27.00 -4.57
N ILE A 413 23.57 26.10 -4.73
CA ILE A 413 22.92 25.44 -3.59
C ILE A 413 22.96 23.93 -3.81
N LEU A 414 23.52 23.20 -2.84
CA LEU A 414 23.47 21.74 -2.76
C LEU A 414 22.65 21.33 -1.54
N ALA A 415 21.70 20.43 -1.71
CA ALA A 415 20.97 19.81 -0.61
C ALA A 415 20.97 18.28 -0.77
N MET A 416 21.32 17.56 0.29
CA MET A 416 21.37 16.10 0.31
C MET A 416 20.57 15.54 1.48
N GLY A 417 19.79 14.48 1.23
CA GLY A 417 18.97 13.81 2.26
C GLY A 417 18.39 12.49 1.77
N ASP A 418 17.99 11.61 2.70
CA ASP A 418 17.51 10.26 2.40
C ASP A 418 16.04 10.01 2.80
N ASP A 419 15.47 10.79 3.71
CA ASP A 419 14.12 10.56 4.26
C ASP A 419 13.05 11.45 3.61
N THR A 420 11.79 11.20 3.95
CA THR A 420 10.61 11.98 3.51
C THR A 420 10.65 13.42 4.01
N THR A 421 11.24 13.66 5.17
CA THR A 421 11.44 15.01 5.74
C THR A 421 12.36 15.88 4.89
N ASP A 422 13.28 15.28 4.12
CA ASP A 422 14.16 16.01 3.20
C ASP A 422 13.43 16.49 1.95
N ASN A 423 12.33 15.84 1.59
CA ASN A 423 11.50 16.31 0.48
C ASN A 423 10.97 17.74 0.74
N ASP A 424 10.67 18.08 2.02
CA ASP A 424 10.26 19.45 2.38
C ASP A 424 11.43 20.44 2.18
N MET A 425 12.66 20.01 2.47
CA MET A 425 13.88 20.79 2.19
C MET A 425 14.02 21.00 0.68
N PHE A 426 13.86 19.96 -0.13
CA PHE A 426 14.00 20.03 -1.59
C PHE A 426 12.94 20.93 -2.23
N ARG A 427 11.67 20.83 -1.81
CA ARG A 427 10.57 21.68 -2.30
C ARG A 427 10.72 23.15 -1.95
N ALA A 428 11.42 23.47 -0.85
CA ALA A 428 11.62 24.83 -0.40
C ALA A 428 12.75 25.56 -1.15
N LEU A 429 13.55 24.82 -1.93
CA LEU A 429 14.68 25.33 -2.70
C LEU A 429 14.26 25.79 -4.10
N PRO A 430 14.98 26.77 -4.71
CA PRO A 430 14.75 27.15 -6.09
C PRO A 430 15.09 26.03 -7.07
N GLU A 431 14.47 26.04 -8.25
CA GLU A 431 14.72 25.00 -9.29
C GLU A 431 16.18 24.88 -9.74
N SER A 432 16.97 25.97 -9.59
CA SER A 432 18.41 25.96 -9.89
C SER A 432 19.23 25.13 -8.90
N ALA A 433 18.68 24.82 -7.72
CA ALA A 433 19.41 24.08 -6.70
C ALA A 433 19.70 22.62 -7.13
N VAL A 434 20.86 22.14 -6.71
CA VAL A 434 21.27 20.72 -6.84
C VAL A 434 20.72 19.97 -5.64
N THR A 435 19.57 19.32 -5.80
CA THR A 435 18.94 18.50 -4.76
C THR A 435 19.22 17.02 -5.05
N VAL A 436 19.75 16.30 -4.07
CA VAL A 436 20.22 14.91 -4.20
C VAL A 436 19.53 14.04 -3.15
N LYS A 437 18.63 13.16 -3.59
CA LYS A 437 18.02 12.13 -2.75
C LYS A 437 18.93 10.92 -2.68
N ILE A 438 19.08 10.35 -1.49
CA ILE A 438 19.87 9.13 -1.25
C ILE A 438 18.93 7.93 -1.09
N GLY A 439 19.29 6.80 -1.68
CA GLY A 439 18.50 5.56 -1.63
C GLY A 439 17.31 5.58 -2.58
N THR A 440 16.09 5.63 -2.05
CA THR A 440 14.86 5.63 -2.86
C THR A 440 14.73 6.90 -3.68
N VAL A 441 14.37 6.75 -4.96
CA VAL A 441 14.20 7.88 -5.87
C VAL A 441 12.98 8.72 -5.46
N SER A 442 13.11 10.05 -5.49
CA SER A 442 12.04 11.00 -5.16
C SER A 442 11.72 11.91 -6.35
N GLU A 443 10.44 12.28 -6.49
CA GLU A 443 10.01 13.31 -7.45
C GLU A 443 10.48 14.70 -7.04
N ASP A 444 10.62 14.95 -5.74
CA ASP A 444 10.99 16.23 -5.15
C ASP A 444 12.48 16.58 -5.29
N ALA A 445 13.34 15.57 -5.49
CA ALA A 445 14.77 15.79 -5.73
C ALA A 445 15.08 15.79 -7.24
N ARG A 446 16.03 16.62 -7.64
CA ARG A 446 16.50 16.72 -9.03
C ARG A 446 17.38 15.53 -9.41
N TYR A 447 18.17 15.05 -8.46
CA TYR A 447 19.10 13.94 -8.65
C TYR A 447 18.95 12.89 -7.55
N ASN A 448 19.48 11.69 -7.82
CA ASN A 448 19.47 10.59 -6.87
C ASN A 448 20.80 9.86 -6.82
N LEU A 449 21.25 9.54 -5.60
CA LEU A 449 22.34 8.60 -5.32
C LEU A 449 21.75 7.28 -4.83
N LYS A 450 22.22 6.14 -5.37
CA LYS A 450 21.72 4.82 -5.00
C LYS A 450 22.04 4.42 -3.57
N SER A 451 23.22 4.81 -3.10
CA SER A 451 23.75 4.39 -1.81
C SER A 451 24.22 5.57 -0.99
N GLN A 452 24.01 5.50 0.31
CA GLN A 452 24.60 6.41 1.28
C GLN A 452 26.14 6.40 1.21
N THR A 453 26.75 5.26 0.89
CA THR A 453 28.21 5.15 0.76
C THR A 453 28.81 6.01 -0.35
N ASP A 454 28.00 6.50 -1.30
CA ASP A 454 28.43 7.39 -2.37
C ASP A 454 28.37 8.89 -1.97
N ALA A 455 27.71 9.21 -0.85
CA ALA A 455 27.50 10.60 -0.41
C ALA A 455 28.81 11.29 0.00
N LEU A 456 29.58 10.67 0.91
CA LEU A 456 30.87 11.22 1.34
C LEU A 456 31.89 11.37 0.21
N PRO A 457 32.11 10.36 -0.69
CA PRO A 457 32.95 10.53 -1.85
C PRO A 457 32.53 11.68 -2.77
N MET A 458 31.23 11.89 -2.97
CA MET A 458 30.72 13.05 -3.74
C MET A 458 31.10 14.36 -3.09
N LEU A 459 30.85 14.52 -1.79
CA LEU A 459 31.18 15.73 -1.04
C LEU A 459 32.68 15.99 -1.03
N GLN A 460 33.47 14.94 -0.83
CA GLN A 460 34.95 15.01 -0.87
C GLN A 460 35.46 15.48 -2.24
N ALA A 461 34.87 14.97 -3.33
CA ALA A 461 35.24 15.36 -4.69
C ALA A 461 34.89 16.82 -5.01
N LEU A 462 33.83 17.37 -4.40
CA LEU A 462 33.51 18.80 -4.50
C LEU A 462 34.51 19.64 -3.71
N ALA A 463 34.81 19.26 -2.46
CA ALA A 463 35.70 20.01 -1.58
C ALA A 463 37.15 20.06 -2.08
N THR A 464 37.71 18.90 -2.48
CA THR A 464 39.16 18.78 -2.78
C THR A 464 39.50 18.73 -4.27
N GLY A 465 38.50 18.68 -5.15
CA GLY A 465 38.73 18.51 -6.58
C GLY A 465 39.11 17.08 -7.00
N ALA A 466 39.16 16.12 -6.07
CA ALA A 466 39.52 14.73 -6.35
C ALA A 466 38.66 14.07 -7.45
N PRO A 467 39.18 13.08 -8.19
CA PRO A 467 38.37 12.35 -9.17
C PRO A 467 37.31 11.52 -8.44
N LEU A 468 36.04 11.70 -8.85
CA LEU A 468 34.92 10.97 -8.26
C LEU A 468 34.82 9.54 -8.80
N ARG A 469 34.79 8.56 -7.91
CA ARG A 469 34.45 7.17 -8.22
C ARG A 469 33.14 6.81 -7.55
N ILE A 470 32.05 6.79 -8.33
CA ILE A 470 30.76 6.22 -7.86
C ILE A 470 30.80 4.72 -8.19
N SER A 471 30.23 3.90 -7.31
CA SER A 471 30.05 2.48 -7.53
C SER A 471 29.30 2.27 -8.87
N SER A 472 29.99 1.62 -9.84
CA SER A 472 29.49 1.47 -11.20
C SER A 472 28.12 0.78 -11.23
N ASN A 473 27.19 1.35 -11.98
CA ASN A 473 25.90 0.74 -12.28
C ASN A 473 26.09 -0.64 -12.90
N GLY A 474 25.81 -1.71 -12.13
CA GLY A 474 25.67 -3.05 -12.67
C GLY A 474 24.61 -3.04 -13.79
N LYS A 475 24.97 -3.63 -14.93
CA LYS A 475 24.06 -3.90 -16.04
C LYS A 475 22.94 -4.84 -15.55
N GLN A 476 21.84 -4.30 -15.08
CA GLN A 476 20.65 -5.08 -14.77
C GLN A 476 19.42 -4.34 -15.29
N GLY A 477 18.68 -4.92 -16.24
CA GLY A 477 17.35 -4.45 -16.61
C GLY A 477 17.02 -4.35 -18.11
N ARG A 478 17.80 -4.89 -19.05
CA ARG A 478 17.40 -4.90 -20.48
C ARG A 478 16.83 -6.22 -21.01
N GLN A 479 16.93 -7.33 -20.24
CA GLN A 479 16.51 -8.65 -20.73
C GLN A 479 15.04 -8.99 -20.49
N ASP A 480 14.36 -8.43 -19.47
CA ASP A 480 13.02 -8.90 -19.09
C ASP A 480 11.87 -8.29 -19.91
N LEU A 481 12.04 -7.08 -20.44
CA LEU A 481 10.96 -6.40 -21.20
C LEU A 481 10.66 -7.07 -22.56
N GLY A 482 11.68 -7.61 -23.23
CA GLY A 482 11.51 -8.25 -24.53
C GLY A 482 10.73 -9.57 -24.46
N VAL A 483 10.93 -10.32 -23.41
CA VAL A 483 10.25 -11.63 -23.18
C VAL A 483 8.78 -11.43 -22.85
N ILE A 484 8.46 -10.46 -22.00
CA ILE A 484 7.05 -10.17 -21.59
C ILE A 484 6.25 -9.60 -22.76
N LEU A 485 6.81 -8.67 -23.54
CA LEU A 485 6.17 -8.13 -24.75
C LEU A 485 5.95 -9.22 -25.82
N HIS A 486 6.89 -10.14 -25.98
CA HIS A 486 6.75 -11.26 -26.90
C HIS A 486 5.63 -12.24 -26.46
N TRP A 487 5.52 -12.50 -25.17
CA TRP A 487 4.49 -13.35 -24.58
C TRP A 487 3.09 -12.73 -24.72
N MET A 488 2.96 -11.43 -24.45
CA MET A 488 1.68 -10.71 -24.60
C MET A 488 1.23 -10.61 -26.05
N LYS A 489 2.14 -10.38 -27.01
CA LYS A 489 1.81 -10.43 -28.46
C LYS A 489 1.32 -11.80 -28.93
N LYS A 490 1.79 -12.88 -28.30
CA LYS A 490 1.29 -14.25 -28.56
C LYS A 490 -0.11 -14.49 -27.99
N LEU A 491 -0.45 -13.92 -26.83
CA LEU A 491 -1.78 -14.02 -26.22
C LEU A 491 -2.85 -13.28 -27.02
N ILE A 492 -2.52 -12.09 -27.55
CA ILE A 492 -3.46 -11.29 -28.38
C ILE A 492 -3.68 -11.89 -29.78
N LYS A 493 -2.72 -12.67 -30.31
CA LYS A 493 -2.84 -13.33 -31.65
C LYS A 493 -3.50 -14.71 -31.61
N ARG A 494 -3.91 -15.24 -30.46
CA ARG A 494 -4.56 -16.55 -30.30
C ARG A 494 -6.07 -16.47 -30.08
N LYS A 495 -6.72 -15.42 -30.59
CA LYS A 495 -8.18 -15.36 -30.78
C LYS A 495 -8.51 -15.16 -32.24
#